data_d6dc8384e732458a2b693bad829bb76a
#
_entry.id   d6dc8384e732458a2b693bad829bb76a
#
_cell.length_a   1.000
_cell.length_b   1.000
_cell.length_c   1.000
_cell.angle_alpha   90.00
_cell.angle_beta   90.00
_cell.angle_gamma   90.00
#
_symmetry.space_group_name_H-M   'P 1'
#
loop_
_entity.id
_entity.type
_entity.pdbx_description
1 polymer ?
#
loop_
_entity_poly.entity_id
_entity_poly.type
_entity_poly.pdbx_seq_one_letter_code
_entity_poly.pdbx_strand_id
1 'polypeptide(L)'
;RYFEAIDQALAQLVDWRGFATAVMGEFYSRGRSLDAEGQAVLKAQRDRFAGTLREGLIRSYAKGLLAFGGASMEVKGVEASPQSARIASVTQLVYGEADRVYTIRYQMGQYKDGKWRLRNLIIETINLGEIYRNQFSALARASDDDLDQVINGWNAAIVEQYEEIERD
;
A
#
# COMPACT_ATOMS: atom_id res chain seq x y z
N ARG A 1 -6.97 -20.15 6.67
CA ARG A 1 -7.14 -19.67 8.09
C ARG A 1 -6.17 -18.55 8.45
N TYR A 2 -4.84 -18.73 8.27
CA TYR A 2 -3.84 -17.72 8.66
C TYR A 2 -3.97 -16.43 7.83
N PHE A 3 -3.98 -16.54 6.50
CA PHE A 3 -4.15 -15.38 5.61
C PHE A 3 -5.50 -14.70 5.79
N GLU A 4 -6.56 -15.45 6.02
CA GLU A 4 -7.90 -14.91 6.30
C GLU A 4 -7.93 -14.10 7.59
N ALA A 5 -7.26 -14.57 8.65
CA ALA A 5 -7.17 -13.84 9.91
C ALA A 5 -6.43 -12.51 9.75
N ILE A 6 -5.33 -12.50 9.00
CA ILE A 6 -4.57 -11.28 8.68
C ILE A 6 -5.42 -10.34 7.81
N ASP A 7 -6.10 -10.86 6.80
CA ASP A 7 -6.99 -10.07 5.94
C ASP A 7 -8.10 -9.40 6.74
N GLN A 8 -8.78 -10.14 7.63
CA GLN A 8 -9.82 -9.59 8.49
C GLN A 8 -9.30 -8.52 9.45
N ALA A 9 -8.11 -8.73 10.04
CA ALA A 9 -7.48 -7.75 10.91
C ALA A 9 -7.13 -6.46 10.18
N LEU A 10 -6.61 -6.54 8.96
CA LEU A 10 -6.20 -5.38 8.17
C LEU A 10 -7.33 -4.72 7.38
N ALA A 11 -8.45 -5.43 7.16
CA ALA A 11 -9.55 -4.94 6.34
C ALA A 11 -10.10 -3.58 6.80
N GLN A 12 -10.14 -3.36 8.11
CA GLN A 12 -10.66 -2.13 8.71
C GLN A 12 -9.58 -1.10 9.03
N LEU A 13 -8.30 -1.53 9.05
CA LEU A 13 -7.17 -0.68 9.44
C LEU A 13 -6.53 0.05 8.26
N VAL A 14 -6.76 -0.41 7.04
CA VAL A 14 -6.14 0.14 5.83
C VAL A 14 -7.19 0.78 4.93
N ASP A 15 -6.91 1.98 4.44
CA ASP A 15 -7.69 2.62 3.37
C ASP A 15 -7.23 2.08 2.00
N TRP A 16 -7.74 0.93 1.61
CA TRP A 16 -7.36 0.26 0.35
C TRP A 16 -7.68 1.07 -0.89
N ARG A 17 -8.84 1.76 -0.91
CA ARG A 17 -9.23 2.63 -2.02
C ARG A 17 -8.36 3.86 -2.13
N GLY A 18 -8.08 4.52 -1.00
CA GLY A 18 -7.18 5.66 -0.95
C GLY A 18 -5.76 5.29 -1.36
N PHE A 19 -5.27 4.14 -0.94
CA PHE A 19 -3.97 3.62 -1.34
C PHE A 19 -3.92 3.33 -2.85
N ALA A 20 -4.93 2.66 -3.40
CA ALA A 20 -5.05 2.43 -4.83
C ALA A 20 -5.08 3.73 -5.64
N THR A 21 -5.83 4.73 -5.19
CA THR A 21 -5.88 6.06 -5.81
C THR A 21 -4.49 6.72 -5.84
N ALA A 22 -3.77 6.67 -4.73
CA ALA A 22 -2.42 7.23 -4.63
C ALA A 22 -1.42 6.50 -5.54
N VAL A 23 -1.51 5.18 -5.63
CA VAL A 23 -0.66 4.35 -6.52
C VAL A 23 -0.96 4.61 -7.99
N MET A 24 -2.22 4.70 -8.38
CA MET A 24 -2.62 5.04 -9.75
C MET A 24 -2.19 6.47 -10.14
N GLY A 25 -2.11 7.39 -9.17
CA GLY A 25 -1.57 8.73 -9.33
C GLY A 25 -2.25 9.52 -10.46
N GLU A 26 -1.47 9.99 -11.42
CA GLU A 26 -1.96 10.77 -12.55
C GLU A 26 -3.01 10.03 -13.40
N PHE A 27 -2.91 8.72 -13.52
CA PHE A 27 -3.87 7.92 -14.29
C PHE A 27 -5.27 7.95 -13.69
N TYR A 28 -5.38 8.08 -12.37
CA TYR A 28 -6.66 8.30 -11.71
C TYR A 28 -7.10 9.77 -11.76
N SER A 29 -6.20 10.71 -11.54
CA SER A 29 -6.53 12.14 -11.53
C SER A 29 -6.96 12.68 -12.90
N ARG A 30 -6.51 12.07 -13.99
CA ARG A 30 -6.98 12.36 -15.36
C ARG A 30 -8.50 12.16 -15.52
N GLY A 31 -9.10 11.33 -14.68
CA GLY A 31 -10.54 11.09 -14.68
C GLY A 31 -11.41 12.31 -14.46
N ARG A 32 -10.85 13.38 -13.88
CA ARG A 32 -11.58 14.65 -13.67
C ARG A 32 -12.04 15.31 -14.97
N SER A 33 -11.35 15.05 -16.07
CA SER A 33 -11.67 15.57 -17.40
C SER A 33 -12.55 14.64 -18.23
N LEU A 34 -12.86 13.44 -17.72
CA LEU A 34 -13.73 12.49 -18.38
C LEU A 34 -15.21 12.81 -18.15
N ASP A 35 -16.05 12.32 -19.04
CA ASP A 35 -17.50 12.31 -18.84
C ASP A 35 -17.93 11.37 -17.70
N ALA A 36 -19.21 11.35 -17.36
CA ALA A 36 -19.74 10.55 -16.27
C ALA A 36 -19.50 9.05 -16.46
N GLU A 37 -19.60 8.55 -17.70
CA GLU A 37 -19.34 7.15 -18.03
C GLU A 37 -17.86 6.80 -17.85
N GLY A 38 -16.96 7.62 -18.37
CA GLY A 38 -15.53 7.45 -18.20
C GLY A 38 -15.08 7.51 -16.75
N GLN A 39 -15.65 8.42 -15.95
CA GLN A 39 -15.39 8.48 -14.51
C GLN A 39 -15.88 7.23 -13.77
N ALA A 40 -17.03 6.67 -14.14
CA ALA A 40 -17.55 5.45 -13.56
C ALA A 40 -16.65 4.22 -13.88
N VAL A 41 -16.17 4.12 -15.11
CA VAL A 41 -15.21 3.09 -15.52
C VAL A 41 -13.92 3.19 -14.71
N LEU A 42 -13.35 4.38 -14.59
CA LEU A 42 -12.11 4.59 -13.85
C LEU A 42 -12.27 4.31 -12.35
N LYS A 43 -13.40 4.69 -11.77
CA LYS A 43 -13.72 4.35 -10.38
C LYS A 43 -13.81 2.84 -10.16
N ALA A 44 -14.44 2.12 -11.07
CA ALA A 44 -14.52 0.65 -11.01
C ALA A 44 -13.14 0.00 -11.14
N GLN A 45 -12.28 0.51 -12.01
CA GLN A 45 -10.89 0.08 -12.14
C GLN A 45 -10.10 0.31 -10.84
N ARG A 46 -10.24 1.50 -10.22
CA ARG A 46 -9.62 1.80 -8.93
C ARG A 46 -10.10 0.86 -7.82
N ASP A 47 -11.39 0.57 -7.75
CA ASP A 47 -11.96 -0.33 -6.74
C ASP A 47 -11.46 -1.76 -6.94
N ARG A 48 -11.35 -2.22 -8.17
CA ARG A 48 -10.76 -3.52 -8.52
C ARG A 48 -9.27 -3.57 -8.20
N PHE A 49 -8.53 -2.52 -8.48
CA PHE A 49 -7.12 -2.41 -8.12
C PHE A 49 -6.90 -2.42 -6.61
N ALA A 50 -7.78 -1.78 -5.83
CA ALA A 50 -7.74 -1.85 -4.38
C ALA A 50 -7.82 -3.29 -3.86
N GLY A 51 -8.67 -4.12 -4.46
CA GLY A 51 -8.74 -5.56 -4.14
C GLY A 51 -7.46 -6.32 -4.50
N THR A 52 -6.88 -6.02 -5.66
CA THR A 52 -5.61 -6.61 -6.12
C THR A 52 -4.44 -6.25 -5.20
N LEU A 53 -4.32 -4.97 -4.81
CA LEU A 53 -3.33 -4.50 -3.85
C LEU A 53 -3.50 -5.17 -2.48
N ARG A 54 -4.73 -5.24 -2.00
CA ARG A 54 -5.05 -5.90 -0.73
C ARG A 54 -4.58 -7.34 -0.72
N GLU A 55 -4.93 -8.11 -1.74
CA GLU A 55 -4.53 -9.51 -1.85
C GLU A 55 -3.01 -9.69 -1.84
N GLY A 56 -2.29 -8.93 -2.67
CA GLY A 56 -0.83 -9.02 -2.79
C GLY A 56 -0.10 -8.58 -1.52
N LEU A 57 -0.51 -7.47 -0.92
CA LEU A 57 0.10 -6.94 0.30
C LEU A 57 -0.16 -7.84 1.52
N ILE A 58 -1.35 -8.40 1.65
CA ILE A 58 -1.67 -9.33 2.74
C ILE A 58 -0.83 -10.59 2.64
N ARG A 59 -0.64 -11.15 1.44
CA ARG A 59 0.24 -12.29 1.23
C ARG A 59 1.68 -12.00 1.64
N SER A 60 2.21 -10.86 1.19
CA SER A 60 3.58 -10.44 1.52
C SER A 60 3.76 -10.18 3.01
N TYR A 61 2.82 -9.47 3.62
CA TYR A 61 2.83 -9.18 5.05
C TYR A 61 2.73 -10.44 5.91
N ALA A 62 1.84 -11.35 5.57
CA ALA A 62 1.65 -12.60 6.28
C ALA A 62 2.89 -13.51 6.20
N LYS A 63 3.56 -13.57 5.04
CA LYS A 63 4.84 -14.26 4.87
C LYS A 63 5.93 -13.60 5.71
N GLY A 64 6.00 -12.27 5.71
CA GLY A 64 6.95 -11.50 6.51
C GLY A 64 6.78 -11.76 8.01
N LEU A 65 5.55 -11.78 8.52
CA LEU A 65 5.28 -12.09 9.93
C LEU A 65 5.76 -13.50 10.33
N LEU A 66 5.61 -14.48 9.45
CA LEU A 66 6.11 -15.84 9.71
C LEU A 66 7.63 -15.88 9.74
N ALA A 67 8.30 -15.13 8.86
CA ALA A 67 9.77 -15.05 8.80
C ALA A 67 10.37 -14.32 10.01
N PHE A 68 9.67 -13.28 10.52
CA PHE A 68 10.07 -12.49 11.69
C PHE A 68 9.46 -12.99 13.01
N GLY A 69 8.95 -14.21 13.05
CA GLY A 69 8.36 -14.79 14.24
C GLY A 69 9.31 -14.69 15.47
N GLY A 70 8.85 -14.00 16.52
CA GLY A 70 9.64 -13.76 17.73
C GLY A 70 10.36 -12.40 17.80
N ALA A 71 10.32 -11.58 16.76
CA ALA A 71 10.81 -10.20 16.85
C ALA A 71 9.98 -9.38 17.83
N SER A 72 10.64 -8.57 18.67
CA SER A 72 9.95 -7.60 19.52
C SER A 72 9.69 -6.31 18.75
N MET A 73 8.59 -5.64 19.09
CA MET A 73 8.16 -4.40 18.46
C MET A 73 7.84 -3.36 19.52
N GLU A 74 8.19 -2.11 19.24
CA GLU A 74 7.92 -0.99 20.13
C GLU A 74 7.37 0.20 19.35
N VAL A 75 6.24 0.73 19.77
CA VAL A 75 5.72 2.01 19.23
C VAL A 75 6.44 3.14 19.95
N LYS A 76 7.23 3.91 19.22
CA LYS A 76 8.02 5.03 19.77
C LYS A 76 7.24 6.30 19.94
N GLY A 77 6.29 6.59 19.07
CA GLY A 77 5.54 7.82 19.17
C GLY A 77 4.55 8.03 18.03
N VAL A 78 3.70 9.02 18.26
CA VAL A 78 2.72 9.50 17.29
C VAL A 78 2.95 10.99 17.09
N GLU A 79 3.14 11.40 15.84
CA GLU A 79 3.29 12.79 15.46
C GLU A 79 2.10 13.25 14.62
N ALA A 80 1.37 14.24 15.12
CA ALA A 80 0.33 14.89 14.31
C ALA A 80 0.97 15.76 13.22
N SER A 81 0.35 15.78 12.05
CA SER A 81 0.78 16.67 10.98
C SER A 81 0.54 18.14 11.37
N PRO A 82 1.51 19.05 11.15
CA PRO A 82 1.28 20.47 11.37
C PRO A 82 0.23 21.08 10.42
N GLN A 83 -0.09 20.39 9.33
CA GLN A 83 -1.04 20.85 8.32
C GLN A 83 -2.48 20.39 8.59
N SER A 84 -2.67 19.30 9.32
CA SER A 84 -3.99 18.75 9.60
C SER A 84 -3.99 17.85 10.83
N ALA A 85 -4.92 18.07 11.74
CA ALA A 85 -5.16 17.20 12.89
C ALA A 85 -5.70 15.80 12.50
N ARG A 86 -6.10 15.61 11.26
CA ARG A 86 -6.58 14.33 10.72
C ARG A 86 -5.50 13.51 10.03
N ILE A 87 -4.26 13.96 10.07
CA ILE A 87 -3.11 13.23 9.52
C ILE A 87 -2.09 13.06 10.64
N ALA A 88 -1.59 11.86 10.80
CA ALA A 88 -0.57 11.53 11.79
C ALA A 88 0.40 10.49 11.27
N SER A 89 1.62 10.51 11.79
CA SER A 89 2.62 9.46 11.61
C SER A 89 2.82 8.68 12.90
N VAL A 90 2.83 7.36 12.79
CA VAL A 90 3.18 6.47 13.91
C VAL A 90 4.52 5.82 13.60
N THR A 91 5.48 5.95 14.51
CA THR A 91 6.79 5.32 14.38
C THR A 91 6.87 4.07 15.24
N GLN A 92 7.26 2.97 14.63
CA GLN A 92 7.46 1.68 15.26
C GLN A 92 8.89 1.21 15.02
N LEU A 93 9.51 0.66 16.05
CA LEU A 93 10.77 -0.06 15.95
C LEU A 93 10.51 -1.56 15.98
N VAL A 94 11.18 -2.29 15.10
CA VAL A 94 11.18 -3.74 15.05
C VAL A 94 12.60 -4.21 15.35
N TYR A 95 12.76 -4.97 16.42
CA TYR A 95 14.05 -5.52 16.85
C TYR A 95 14.23 -6.90 16.24
N GLY A 96 15.10 -6.98 15.24
CA GLY A 96 15.44 -8.20 14.53
C GLY A 96 16.64 -8.94 15.15
N GLU A 97 17.16 -9.90 14.42
CA GLU A 97 18.37 -10.64 14.79
C GLU A 97 19.63 -9.77 14.69
N ALA A 98 20.68 -10.13 15.43
CA ALA A 98 21.99 -9.49 15.41
C ALA A 98 21.94 -7.97 15.71
N ASP A 99 21.13 -7.56 16.69
CA ASP A 99 20.96 -6.17 17.12
C ASP A 99 20.49 -5.21 16.02
N ARG A 100 19.90 -5.74 14.96
CA ARG A 100 19.28 -4.92 13.90
C ARG A 100 17.97 -4.33 14.38
N VAL A 101 17.82 -3.02 14.18
CA VAL A 101 16.61 -2.28 14.48
C VAL A 101 16.07 -1.68 13.19
N TYR A 102 14.84 -2.04 12.85
CA TYR A 102 14.13 -1.47 11.68
C TYR A 102 13.14 -0.44 12.14
N THR A 103 13.13 0.71 11.46
CA THR A 103 12.15 1.77 11.69
C THR A 103 11.03 1.67 10.66
N ILE A 104 9.80 1.57 11.14
CA ILE A 104 8.61 1.59 10.30
C ILE A 104 7.80 2.83 10.66
N ARG A 105 7.43 3.62 9.65
CA ARG A 105 6.53 4.77 9.80
C ARG A 105 5.22 4.50 9.08
N TYR A 106 4.14 4.60 9.84
CA TYR A 106 2.78 4.45 9.36
C TYR A 106 2.18 5.83 9.14
N GLN A 107 1.83 6.17 7.91
CA GLN A 107 1.09 7.39 7.60
C GLN A 107 -0.40 7.12 7.73
N MET A 108 -1.03 7.76 8.72
CA MET A 108 -2.41 7.54 9.11
C MET A 108 -3.29 8.73 8.75
N GLY A 109 -4.54 8.46 8.40
CA GLY A 109 -5.56 9.48 8.21
C GLY A 109 -6.81 9.18 9.02
N GLN A 110 -7.42 10.22 9.60
CA GLN A 110 -8.71 10.12 10.27
C GLN A 110 -9.85 10.44 9.30
N TYR A 111 -10.83 9.57 9.26
CA TYR A 111 -11.98 9.64 8.37
C TYR A 111 -13.21 10.26 9.04
N LYS A 112 -14.29 10.45 8.27
CA LYS A 112 -15.52 11.07 8.76
C LYS A 112 -16.20 10.27 9.89
N ASP A 113 -15.97 8.95 9.94
CA ASP A 113 -16.44 8.07 11.01
C ASP A 113 -15.61 8.16 12.30
N GLY A 114 -14.60 9.03 12.34
CA GLY A 114 -13.68 9.22 13.45
C GLY A 114 -12.56 8.17 13.54
N LYS A 115 -12.59 7.15 12.70
CA LYS A 115 -11.59 6.08 12.72
C LYS A 115 -10.32 6.46 11.96
N TRP A 116 -9.19 6.03 12.48
CA TRP A 116 -7.88 6.16 11.84
C TRP A 116 -7.60 4.95 10.96
N ARG A 117 -7.10 5.20 9.75
CA ARG A 117 -6.71 4.16 8.81
C ARG A 117 -5.34 4.43 8.23
N LEU A 118 -4.63 3.36 7.92
CA LEU A 118 -3.33 3.42 7.26
C LEU A 118 -3.51 3.86 5.79
N ARG A 119 -2.72 4.85 5.39
CA ARG A 119 -2.69 5.40 4.03
C ARG A 119 -1.41 5.10 3.29
N ASN A 120 -0.30 4.95 4.00
CA ASN A 120 1.01 4.64 3.42
C ASN A 120 1.95 4.08 4.48
N LEU A 121 2.96 3.37 4.05
CA LEU A 121 3.96 2.70 4.88
C LEU A 121 5.36 3.05 4.38
N ILE A 122 6.22 3.46 5.31
CA ILE A 122 7.63 3.73 5.04
C ILE A 122 8.47 2.82 5.92
N ILE A 123 9.18 1.88 5.30
CA ILE A 123 10.08 0.93 5.98
C ILE A 123 11.51 1.44 5.77
N GLU A 124 12.17 1.85 6.84
CA GLU A 124 13.45 2.54 6.77
C GLU A 124 13.35 3.79 5.89
N THR A 125 14.00 3.81 4.75
CA THR A 125 13.91 4.88 3.74
C THR A 125 12.98 4.55 2.58
N ILE A 126 12.37 3.35 2.58
CA ILE A 126 11.56 2.85 1.47
C ILE A 126 10.10 3.28 1.65
N ASN A 127 9.65 4.20 0.81
CA ASN A 127 8.26 4.63 0.73
C ASN A 127 7.48 3.69 -0.21
N LEU A 128 6.64 2.83 0.36
CA LEU A 128 5.91 1.80 -0.38
C LEU A 128 4.96 2.40 -1.41
N GLY A 129 4.21 3.43 -1.03
CA GLY A 129 3.28 4.10 -1.92
C GLY A 129 3.97 4.76 -3.12
N GLU A 130 5.15 5.35 -2.91
CA GLU A 130 5.95 5.96 -3.97
C GLU A 130 6.51 4.91 -4.94
N ILE A 131 7.07 3.82 -4.41
CA ILE A 131 7.58 2.72 -5.23
C ILE A 131 6.45 2.13 -6.09
N TYR A 132 5.31 1.83 -5.51
CA TYR A 132 4.19 1.26 -6.24
C TYR A 132 3.61 2.23 -7.28
N ARG A 133 3.57 3.52 -6.98
CA ARG A 133 3.16 4.54 -7.95
C ARG A 133 4.10 4.58 -9.17
N ASN A 134 5.40 4.51 -8.93
CA ASN A 134 6.38 4.48 -10.01
C ASN A 134 6.25 3.21 -10.86
N GLN A 135 6.00 2.06 -10.24
CA GLN A 135 5.76 0.80 -10.93
C GLN A 135 4.46 0.82 -11.74
N PHE A 136 3.38 1.34 -11.17
CA PHE A 136 2.12 1.48 -11.88
C PHE A 136 2.28 2.36 -13.13
N SER A 137 2.94 3.49 -12.98
CA SER A 137 3.23 4.39 -14.09
C SER A 137 4.04 3.72 -15.19
N ALA A 138 5.08 2.96 -14.85
CA ALA A 138 5.90 2.24 -15.81
C ALA A 138 5.09 1.16 -16.56
N LEU A 139 4.30 0.37 -15.84
CA LEU A 139 3.45 -0.67 -16.43
C LEU A 139 2.35 -0.08 -17.32
N ALA A 140 1.74 1.02 -16.90
CA ALA A 140 0.71 1.70 -17.69
C ALA A 140 1.28 2.21 -19.02
N ARG A 141 2.43 2.86 -19.00
CA ARG A 141 3.11 3.32 -20.21
C ARG A 141 3.52 2.17 -21.13
N ALA A 142 4.00 1.07 -20.58
CA ALA A 142 4.34 -0.14 -21.34
C ALA A 142 3.13 -0.83 -21.97
N SER A 143 1.93 -0.56 -21.46
CA SER A 143 0.66 -1.14 -21.92
C SER A 143 -0.21 -0.14 -22.68
N ASP A 144 0.37 0.93 -23.21
CA ASP A 144 -0.37 2.01 -23.90
C ASP A 144 -1.55 2.57 -23.09
N ASP A 145 -1.34 2.78 -21.79
CA ASP A 145 -2.33 3.25 -20.81
C ASP A 145 -3.55 2.31 -20.64
N ASP A 146 -3.40 1.03 -20.98
CA ASP A 146 -4.41 0.02 -20.69
C ASP A 146 -4.39 -0.37 -19.20
N LEU A 147 -5.19 0.32 -18.40
CA LEU A 147 -5.22 0.14 -16.95
C LEU A 147 -5.76 -1.24 -16.54
N ASP A 148 -6.64 -1.84 -17.32
CA ASP A 148 -7.14 -3.19 -17.06
C ASP A 148 -6.02 -4.22 -17.15
N GLN A 149 -5.16 -4.08 -18.15
CA GLN A 149 -3.99 -4.95 -18.30
C GLN A 149 -3.02 -4.78 -17.12
N VAL A 150 -2.76 -3.55 -16.68
CA VAL A 150 -1.92 -3.28 -15.52
C VAL A 150 -2.47 -3.93 -14.25
N ILE A 151 -3.76 -3.75 -13.99
CA ILE A 151 -4.43 -4.27 -12.80
C ILE A 151 -4.43 -5.80 -12.80
N ASN A 152 -4.76 -6.42 -13.93
CA ASN A 152 -4.81 -7.87 -14.07
C ASN A 152 -3.43 -8.54 -13.91
N GLY A 153 -2.36 -7.87 -14.35
CA GLY A 153 -0.99 -8.36 -14.27
C GLY A 153 -0.20 -7.91 -13.02
N TRP A 154 -0.78 -7.07 -12.17
CA TRP A 154 -0.06 -6.38 -11.10
C TRP A 154 0.69 -7.31 -10.15
N ASN A 155 0.01 -8.29 -9.56
CA ASN A 155 0.62 -9.17 -8.55
C ASN A 155 1.73 -10.04 -9.15
N ALA A 156 1.59 -10.51 -10.38
CA ALA A 156 2.64 -11.26 -11.08
C ALA A 156 3.87 -10.39 -11.35
N ALA A 157 3.70 -9.16 -11.83
CA ALA A 157 4.79 -8.23 -12.11
C ALA A 157 5.58 -7.86 -10.85
N ILE A 158 4.90 -7.67 -9.70
CA ILE A 158 5.54 -7.39 -8.43
C ILE A 158 6.37 -8.57 -7.92
N VAL A 159 5.88 -9.81 -8.05
CA VAL A 159 6.62 -11.02 -7.66
C VAL A 159 7.90 -11.18 -8.48
N GLU A 160 7.83 -11.01 -9.78
CA GLU A 160 9.01 -11.08 -10.67
C GLU A 160 10.10 -10.09 -10.25
N GLN A 161 9.72 -8.88 -9.91
CA GLN A 161 10.67 -7.84 -9.49
C GLN A 161 11.36 -8.18 -8.16
N TYR A 162 10.66 -8.74 -7.19
CA TYR A 162 11.25 -9.17 -5.92
C TYR A 162 12.22 -10.34 -6.13
N GLU A 163 11.90 -11.29 -7.00
CA GLU A 163 12.78 -12.42 -7.32
C GLU A 163 14.06 -11.98 -8.04
N GLU A 164 14.02 -10.91 -8.83
CA GLU A 164 15.22 -10.32 -9.45
C GLU A 164 16.13 -9.67 -8.42
N ILE A 165 15.56 -8.94 -7.44
CA ILE A 165 16.33 -8.28 -6.38
C ILE A 165 17.01 -9.30 -5.46
N GLU A 166 16.40 -10.45 -5.19
CA GLU A 166 17.00 -11.50 -4.34
C GLU A 166 18.13 -12.29 -5.04
N ARG A 167 18.27 -12.18 -6.36
CA ARG A 167 19.32 -12.86 -7.15
C ARG A 167 20.62 -12.06 -7.31
N ASP A 168 20.58 -10.76 -7.05
CA ASP A 168 21.72 -9.85 -7.10
C ASP A 168 22.36 -9.69 -5.70
#